data_7c7e13e4b6a329097340109f2e02b007
#
_entry.id   7c7e13e4b6a329097340109f2e02b007
#
_cell.length_a   1.000
_cell.length_b   1.000
_cell.length_c   1.000
_cell.angle_alpha   90.00
_cell.angle_beta   90.00
_cell.angle_gamma   90.00
#
_symmetry.space_group_name_H-M   'P 1'
#
loop_
_entity.id
_entity.type
_entity.pdbx_description
1 polymer ?
#
loop_
_entity_poly.entity_id
_entity_poly.type
_entity_poly.pdbx_seq_one_letter_code
_entity_poly.pdbx_strand_id
1 'polypeptide(L)'
;MAKEVAGLIKLQIKGGAANPSPPVGPALGSKGINIMGFCKEFNARTQDKAGKIIPVVITYYTDKSFSFELKTPPAAVQLKEAAKVKSCSAEPNRKKVAKVTWDQVRAIAEDKMKDLNCFTVESAMKLIAGTARSMGITVEGEFPGK
;
A
#
# COMPACT_ATOMS: atom_id res chain seq x y z
N MET A 1 -0.85 3.73 -31.78
CA MET A 1 0.23 4.68 -31.42
C MET A 1 0.38 4.72 -29.91
N ALA A 2 1.61 4.80 -29.46
CA ALA A 2 1.89 4.96 -28.02
C ALA A 2 1.45 6.36 -27.57
N LYS A 3 0.69 6.43 -26.49
CA LYS A 3 0.27 7.70 -25.91
C LYS A 3 1.42 8.31 -25.12
N GLU A 4 1.56 9.61 -25.19
CA GLU A 4 2.58 10.30 -24.42
C GLU A 4 2.15 10.44 -22.96
N VAL A 5 2.99 9.93 -22.05
CA VAL A 5 2.73 9.99 -20.61
C VAL A 5 2.98 11.40 -20.10
N ALA A 6 1.94 12.03 -19.57
CA ALA A 6 2.05 13.36 -18.95
C ALA A 6 2.58 13.28 -17.52
N GLY A 7 2.29 12.20 -16.81
CA GLY A 7 2.80 12.00 -15.46
C GLY A 7 2.15 10.85 -14.72
N LEU A 8 2.52 10.71 -13.44
CA LEU A 8 2.03 9.68 -12.56
C LEU A 8 1.38 10.31 -11.32
N ILE A 9 0.33 9.67 -10.84
CA ILE A 9 -0.33 10.02 -9.57
C ILE A 9 -0.34 8.77 -8.70
N LYS A 10 0.12 8.88 -7.46
CA LYS A 10 0.13 7.78 -6.50
C LYS A 10 -0.82 8.09 -5.37
N LEU A 11 -1.78 7.20 -5.14
CA LEU A 11 -2.79 7.37 -4.09
C LEU A 11 -2.95 6.07 -3.30
N GLN A 12 -3.50 6.21 -2.08
CA GLN A 12 -3.90 5.08 -1.25
C GLN A 12 -5.39 5.24 -0.97
N ILE A 13 -6.20 4.30 -1.47
CA ILE A 13 -7.65 4.38 -1.42
C ILE A 13 -8.20 3.06 -0.87
N LYS A 14 -9.25 3.13 -0.07
CA LYS A 14 -9.94 1.93 0.41
C LYS A 14 -10.60 1.20 -0.76
N GLY A 15 -10.41 -0.11 -0.82
CA GLY A 15 -11.02 -0.94 -1.85
C GLY A 15 -12.54 -0.84 -1.84
N GLY A 16 -13.12 -0.67 -3.01
CA GLY A 16 -14.56 -0.55 -3.18
C GLY A 16 -15.18 0.76 -2.67
N ALA A 17 -14.36 1.70 -2.19
CA ALA A 17 -14.85 2.93 -1.56
C ALA A 17 -14.27 4.21 -2.16
N ALA A 18 -13.78 4.15 -3.39
CA ALA A 18 -13.29 5.34 -4.08
C ALA A 18 -14.44 6.30 -4.41
N ASN A 19 -14.27 7.56 -4.08
CA ASN A 19 -15.26 8.60 -4.33
C ASN A 19 -14.56 9.93 -4.68
N PRO A 20 -15.30 10.92 -5.20
CA PRO A 20 -14.71 12.19 -5.61
C PRO A 20 -14.23 13.10 -4.47
N SER A 21 -14.46 12.70 -3.22
CA SER A 21 -13.98 13.47 -2.07
C SER A 21 -12.46 13.35 -1.90
N PRO A 22 -11.80 14.24 -1.13
CA PRO A 22 -10.38 14.10 -0.86
C PRO A 22 -10.05 12.70 -0.30
N PRO A 23 -8.88 12.12 -0.64
CA PRO A 23 -7.79 12.72 -1.45
C PRO A 23 -7.93 12.54 -2.97
N VAL A 24 -8.95 11.82 -3.46
CA VAL A 24 -9.06 11.45 -4.87
C VAL A 24 -9.42 12.65 -5.76
N GLY A 25 -10.44 13.41 -5.37
CA GLY A 25 -10.94 14.54 -6.15
C GLY A 25 -9.86 15.55 -6.50
N PRO A 26 -9.20 16.17 -5.51
CA PRO A 26 -8.16 17.16 -5.78
C PRO A 26 -6.98 16.62 -6.58
N ALA A 27 -6.54 15.38 -6.31
CA ALA A 27 -5.41 14.79 -7.00
C ALA A 27 -5.69 14.59 -8.49
N LEU A 28 -6.85 14.06 -8.83
CA LEU A 28 -7.25 13.82 -10.22
C LEU A 28 -7.75 15.07 -10.93
N GLY A 29 -8.48 15.90 -10.20
CA GLY A 29 -9.04 17.15 -10.75
C GLY A 29 -7.97 18.12 -11.22
N SER A 30 -6.87 18.24 -10.49
CA SER A 30 -5.74 19.09 -10.86
C SER A 30 -5.08 18.67 -12.18
N LYS A 31 -5.26 17.43 -12.59
CA LYS A 31 -4.68 16.86 -13.82
C LYS A 31 -5.71 16.73 -14.95
N GLY A 32 -6.96 17.12 -14.70
CA GLY A 32 -8.01 17.06 -15.70
C GLY A 32 -8.52 15.67 -16.03
N ILE A 33 -8.33 14.71 -15.14
CA ILE A 33 -8.76 13.31 -15.32
C ILE A 33 -10.23 13.16 -14.91
N ASN A 34 -10.95 12.28 -15.60
CA ASN A 34 -12.33 11.96 -15.25
C ASN A 34 -12.40 11.19 -13.92
N ILE A 35 -12.73 11.91 -12.84
CA ILE A 35 -12.77 11.39 -11.48
C ILE A 35 -13.81 10.27 -11.35
N MET A 36 -15.01 10.47 -11.89
CA MET A 36 -16.09 9.49 -11.80
C MET A 36 -15.76 8.19 -12.52
N GLY A 37 -15.15 8.30 -13.71
CA GLY A 37 -14.70 7.14 -14.48
C GLY A 37 -13.68 6.31 -13.72
N PHE A 38 -12.71 6.99 -13.12
CA PHE A 38 -11.70 6.33 -12.27
C PHE A 38 -12.33 5.63 -11.07
N CYS A 39 -13.21 6.31 -10.34
CA CYS A 39 -13.86 5.74 -9.17
C CYS A 39 -14.65 4.48 -9.51
N LYS A 40 -15.40 4.48 -10.61
CA LYS A 40 -16.15 3.31 -11.07
C LYS A 40 -15.24 2.14 -11.38
N GLU A 41 -14.19 2.35 -12.16
CA GLU A 41 -13.25 1.29 -12.52
C GLU A 41 -12.52 0.75 -11.29
N PHE A 42 -12.04 1.64 -10.43
CA PHE A 42 -11.34 1.24 -9.21
C PHE A 42 -12.24 0.39 -8.31
N ASN A 43 -13.47 0.84 -8.07
CA ASN A 43 -14.43 0.11 -7.24
C ASN A 43 -14.75 -1.26 -7.86
N ALA A 44 -14.92 -1.34 -9.17
CA ALA A 44 -15.16 -2.61 -9.86
C ALA A 44 -14.01 -3.61 -9.70
N ARG A 45 -12.77 -3.13 -9.79
CA ARG A 45 -11.58 -3.98 -9.67
C ARG A 45 -11.23 -4.35 -8.22
N THR A 46 -11.74 -3.63 -7.24
CA THR A 46 -11.38 -3.81 -5.82
C THR A 46 -12.53 -4.30 -4.97
N GLN A 47 -13.63 -4.78 -5.55
CA GLN A 47 -14.78 -5.29 -4.81
C GLN A 47 -14.42 -6.43 -3.87
N ASP A 48 -13.55 -7.34 -4.32
CA ASP A 48 -13.06 -8.48 -3.53
C ASP A 48 -12.08 -8.06 -2.41
N LYS A 49 -11.58 -6.84 -2.46
CA LYS A 49 -10.65 -6.29 -1.47
C LYS A 49 -11.28 -5.14 -0.69
N ALA A 50 -12.59 -5.13 -0.59
CA ALA A 50 -13.32 -4.07 0.11
C ALA A 50 -12.84 -3.94 1.57
N GLY A 51 -12.67 -2.70 2.02
CA GLY A 51 -12.22 -2.39 3.37
C GLY A 51 -10.70 -2.37 3.56
N LYS A 52 -9.92 -2.87 2.61
CA LYS A 52 -8.46 -2.79 2.66
C LYS A 52 -7.97 -1.54 1.96
N ILE A 53 -6.91 -0.94 2.48
CA ILE A 53 -6.25 0.19 1.81
C ILE A 53 -5.41 -0.36 0.68
N ILE A 54 -5.66 0.12 -0.54
CA ILE A 54 -4.97 -0.34 -1.74
C ILE A 54 -4.22 0.84 -2.35
N PRO A 55 -2.88 0.76 -2.47
CA PRO A 55 -2.12 1.75 -3.21
C PRO A 55 -2.43 1.62 -4.70
N VAL A 56 -2.62 2.75 -5.35
CA VAL A 56 -2.86 2.79 -6.79
C VAL A 56 -1.89 3.76 -7.44
N VAL A 57 -1.29 3.34 -8.55
CA VAL A 57 -0.43 4.19 -9.38
C VAL A 57 -1.20 4.49 -10.65
N ILE A 58 -1.57 5.76 -10.85
CA ILE A 58 -2.34 6.21 -12.00
C ILE A 58 -1.37 6.87 -12.97
N THR A 59 -1.33 6.36 -14.20
CA THR A 59 -0.59 6.99 -15.30
C THR A 59 -1.58 7.79 -16.11
N TYR A 60 -1.37 9.10 -16.24
CA TYR A 60 -2.21 9.95 -17.08
C TYR A 60 -1.44 10.41 -18.31
N TYR A 61 -2.18 10.61 -19.38
CA TYR A 61 -1.62 10.93 -20.70
C TYR A 61 -2.04 12.34 -21.12
N THR A 62 -1.35 12.87 -22.13
CA THR A 62 -1.60 14.21 -22.65
C THR A 62 -3.01 14.38 -23.23
N ASP A 63 -3.65 13.28 -23.67
CA ASP A 63 -5.02 13.27 -24.18
C ASP A 63 -6.09 13.19 -23.09
N LYS A 64 -5.69 13.32 -21.82
CA LYS A 64 -6.55 13.23 -20.62
C LYS A 64 -7.09 11.83 -20.34
N SER A 65 -6.60 10.81 -21.04
CA SER A 65 -6.88 9.43 -20.69
C SER A 65 -5.98 8.99 -19.53
N PHE A 66 -6.34 7.88 -18.91
CA PHE A 66 -5.56 7.35 -17.79
C PHE A 66 -5.54 5.82 -17.82
N SER A 67 -4.52 5.26 -17.21
CA SER A 67 -4.48 3.86 -16.84
C SER A 67 -4.00 3.77 -15.39
N PHE A 68 -4.32 2.68 -14.69
CA PHE A 68 -3.88 2.53 -13.32
C PHE A 68 -3.52 1.09 -13.00
N GLU A 69 -2.60 0.94 -12.06
CA GLU A 69 -2.19 -0.35 -11.53
C GLU A 69 -2.46 -0.39 -10.03
N LEU A 70 -2.99 -1.52 -9.58
CA LEU A 70 -3.23 -1.76 -8.16
C LEU A 70 -2.02 -2.49 -7.58
N LYS A 71 -1.58 -2.05 -6.42
CA LYS A 71 -0.51 -2.67 -5.66
C LYS A 71 -1.07 -3.46 -4.50
N THR A 72 -0.23 -4.24 -3.82
CA THR A 72 -0.64 -4.90 -2.58
C THR A 72 -0.82 -3.87 -1.47
N PRO A 73 -1.64 -4.17 -0.43
CA PRO A 73 -1.81 -3.24 0.68
C PRO A 73 -0.47 -2.80 1.27
N PRO A 74 -0.35 -1.56 1.77
CA PRO A 74 0.91 -1.09 2.36
C PRO A 74 1.36 -1.98 3.51
N ALA A 75 2.67 -2.21 3.62
CA ALA A 75 3.24 -3.03 4.69
C ALA A 75 2.83 -2.52 6.08
N ALA A 76 2.76 -1.20 6.25
CA ALA A 76 2.33 -0.59 7.50
C ALA A 76 0.91 -1.00 7.90
N VAL A 77 -0.01 -1.04 6.95
CA VAL A 77 -1.40 -1.45 7.19
C VAL A 77 -1.46 -2.93 7.57
N GLN A 78 -0.74 -3.77 6.85
CA GLN A 78 -0.70 -5.21 7.12
C GLN A 78 -0.10 -5.50 8.50
N LEU A 79 0.97 -4.78 8.88
CA LEU A 79 1.59 -4.90 10.20
C LEU A 79 0.65 -4.46 11.32
N LYS A 80 -0.12 -3.39 11.12
CA LYS A 80 -1.12 -2.94 12.09
C LYS A 80 -2.20 -4.01 12.31
N GLU A 81 -2.66 -4.62 11.24
CA GLU A 81 -3.64 -5.71 11.32
C GLU A 81 -3.07 -6.93 12.04
N ALA A 82 -1.85 -7.32 11.71
CA ALA A 82 -1.17 -8.45 12.34
C ALA A 82 -0.93 -8.21 13.84
N ALA A 83 -0.54 -7.00 14.20
CA ALA A 83 -0.29 -6.60 15.59
C ALA A 83 -1.58 -6.25 16.36
N LYS A 84 -2.73 -6.14 15.67
CA LYS A 84 -4.03 -5.82 16.24
C LYS A 84 -4.05 -4.45 16.95
N VAL A 85 -3.36 -3.46 16.39
CA VAL A 85 -3.33 -2.09 16.94
C VAL A 85 -4.03 -1.12 16.01
N LYS A 86 -4.64 -0.10 16.57
CA LYS A 86 -5.35 0.94 15.82
C LYS A 86 -4.40 1.95 15.20
N SER A 87 -3.33 2.28 15.89
CA SER A 87 -2.34 3.24 15.42
C SER A 87 -0.94 2.84 15.87
N CYS A 88 0.04 3.33 15.13
CA CYS A 88 1.44 3.09 15.42
C CYS A 88 1.97 4.14 16.41
N SER A 89 3.21 3.96 16.85
CA SER A 89 3.86 4.88 17.77
C SER A 89 4.17 6.22 17.08
N ALA A 90 3.96 7.31 17.80
CA ALA A 90 4.41 8.63 17.38
C ALA A 90 5.93 8.79 17.60
N GLU A 91 6.49 8.02 18.53
CA GLU A 91 7.92 8.01 18.84
C GLU A 91 8.47 6.58 18.78
N PRO A 92 8.61 5.99 17.57
CA PRO A 92 8.90 4.55 17.42
C PRO A 92 10.27 4.12 17.99
N ASN A 93 11.21 5.04 18.07
CA ASN A 93 12.51 4.77 18.64
C ASN A 93 12.50 4.70 20.18
N ARG A 94 11.49 5.30 20.81
CA ARG A 94 11.36 5.36 22.28
C ARG A 94 10.21 4.50 22.81
N LYS A 95 9.07 4.55 22.14
CA LYS A 95 7.86 3.85 22.57
C LYS A 95 7.50 2.75 21.60
N LYS A 96 7.54 1.51 22.06
CA LYS A 96 7.08 0.35 21.30
C LYS A 96 5.64 0.06 21.69
N VAL A 97 4.75 -0.06 20.69
CA VAL A 97 3.31 -0.19 20.95
C VAL A 97 2.78 -1.59 20.76
N ALA A 98 3.52 -2.43 20.03
CA ALA A 98 3.07 -3.79 19.73
C ALA A 98 4.24 -4.69 19.38
N LYS A 99 3.94 -5.98 19.24
CA LYS A 99 4.91 -7.00 18.86
C LYS A 99 4.28 -7.90 17.79
N VAL A 100 5.09 -8.35 16.86
CA VAL A 100 4.71 -9.35 15.85
C VAL A 100 5.75 -10.45 15.84
N THR A 101 5.37 -11.62 15.34
CA THR A 101 6.30 -12.74 15.19
C THR A 101 6.90 -12.76 13.81
N TRP A 102 8.02 -13.48 13.64
CA TRP A 102 8.62 -13.68 12.32
C TRP A 102 7.70 -14.42 11.36
N ASP A 103 6.83 -15.29 11.87
CA ASP A 103 5.83 -15.98 11.04
C ASP A 103 4.85 -14.99 10.41
N GLN A 104 4.37 -14.02 11.19
CA GLN A 104 3.51 -12.95 10.69
C GLN A 104 4.23 -12.08 9.65
N VAL A 105 5.47 -11.71 9.92
CA VAL A 105 6.32 -10.95 8.99
C VAL A 105 6.52 -11.72 7.70
N ARG A 106 6.76 -13.02 7.78
CA ARG A 106 6.92 -13.90 6.61
C ARG A 106 5.66 -13.93 5.75
N ALA A 107 4.50 -14.08 6.37
CA ALA A 107 3.22 -14.07 5.64
C ALA A 107 3.02 -12.77 4.86
N ILE A 108 3.31 -11.62 5.48
CA ILE A 108 3.24 -10.30 4.84
C ILE A 108 4.26 -10.21 3.70
N ALA A 109 5.48 -10.69 3.93
CA ALA A 109 6.57 -10.65 2.95
C ALA A 109 6.22 -11.47 1.71
N GLU A 110 5.68 -12.67 1.88
CA GLU A 110 5.27 -13.54 0.78
C GLU A 110 4.17 -12.88 -0.06
N ASP A 111 3.20 -12.25 0.59
CA ASP A 111 2.12 -11.54 -0.09
C ASP A 111 2.62 -10.34 -0.90
N LYS A 112 3.66 -9.68 -0.42
CA LYS A 112 4.23 -8.48 -1.07
C LYS A 112 5.41 -8.75 -2.00
N MET A 113 5.82 -10.00 -2.18
CA MET A 113 7.01 -10.33 -3.01
C MET A 113 6.96 -9.70 -4.40
N LYS A 114 5.78 -9.61 -4.99
CA LYS A 114 5.59 -9.02 -6.32
C LYS A 114 5.83 -7.52 -6.38
N ASP A 115 5.73 -6.82 -5.24
CA ASP A 115 5.92 -5.36 -5.16
C ASP A 115 7.28 -4.98 -4.56
N LEU A 116 7.97 -5.92 -3.92
CA LEU A 116 9.23 -5.64 -3.24
C LEU A 116 10.44 -5.85 -4.16
N ASN A 117 11.46 -5.04 -3.95
CA ASN A 117 12.71 -5.14 -4.67
C ASN A 117 13.65 -6.14 -3.96
N CYS A 118 13.30 -7.43 -4.03
CA CYS A 118 14.06 -8.52 -3.40
C CYS A 118 13.87 -9.80 -4.18
N PHE A 119 14.81 -10.72 -4.03
CA PHE A 119 14.77 -12.01 -4.73
C PHE A 119 14.36 -13.16 -3.82
N THR A 120 14.50 -13.02 -2.51
CA THR A 120 14.19 -14.08 -1.55
C THR A 120 13.19 -13.62 -0.51
N VAL A 121 12.46 -14.56 0.09
CA VAL A 121 11.50 -14.29 1.16
C VAL A 121 12.23 -13.70 2.38
N GLU A 122 13.44 -14.19 2.69
CA GLU A 122 14.24 -13.70 3.82
C GLU A 122 14.59 -12.21 3.64
N SER A 123 14.96 -11.79 2.44
CA SER A 123 15.20 -10.37 2.15
C SER A 123 13.94 -9.54 2.30
N ALA A 124 12.80 -10.07 1.83
CA ALA A 124 11.50 -9.44 2.00
C ALA A 124 11.13 -9.29 3.47
N MET A 125 11.40 -10.31 4.29
CA MET A 125 11.16 -10.26 5.74
C MET A 125 11.96 -9.16 6.41
N LYS A 126 13.21 -8.96 6.01
CA LYS A 126 14.05 -7.85 6.52
C LYS A 126 13.46 -6.49 6.18
N LEU A 127 12.93 -6.32 4.96
CA LEU A 127 12.27 -5.07 4.55
C LEU A 127 11.04 -4.80 5.40
N ILE A 128 10.20 -5.81 5.61
CA ILE A 128 8.99 -5.69 6.43
C ILE A 128 9.36 -5.41 7.90
N ALA A 129 10.37 -6.09 8.42
CA ALA A 129 10.83 -5.87 9.80
C ALA A 129 11.35 -4.43 10.00
N GLY A 130 12.04 -3.87 9.00
CA GLY A 130 12.46 -2.47 9.02
C GLY A 130 11.28 -1.50 9.08
N THR A 131 10.22 -1.79 8.33
CA THR A 131 8.98 -1.03 8.38
C THR A 131 8.33 -1.12 9.76
N ALA A 132 8.27 -2.32 10.34
CA ALA A 132 7.73 -2.52 11.69
C ALA A 132 8.50 -1.71 12.72
N ARG A 133 9.81 -1.71 12.63
CA ARG A 133 10.66 -0.90 13.51
C ARG A 133 10.32 0.58 13.42
N SER A 134 10.10 1.09 12.23
CA SER A 134 9.74 2.49 12.00
C SER A 134 8.35 2.85 12.56
N MET A 135 7.51 1.84 12.80
CA MET A 135 6.16 1.99 13.34
C MET A 135 6.10 1.82 14.86
N GLY A 136 7.20 1.46 15.50
CA GLY A 136 7.22 1.13 16.93
C GLY A 136 6.71 -0.28 17.24
N ILE A 137 6.76 -1.18 16.26
CA ILE A 137 6.39 -2.59 16.40
C ILE A 137 7.68 -3.41 16.43
N THR A 138 7.86 -4.24 17.47
CA THR A 138 9.03 -5.12 17.57
C THR A 138 8.69 -6.48 16.97
N VAL A 139 9.68 -7.13 16.36
CA VAL A 139 9.55 -8.51 15.86
C VAL A 139 10.17 -9.45 16.86
N GLU A 140 9.37 -10.38 17.40
CA GLU A 140 9.83 -11.34 18.40
C GLU A 140 10.61 -12.48 17.76
N GLY A 141 11.68 -12.90 18.43
CA GLY A 141 12.49 -14.03 18.03
C GLY A 141 13.67 -13.64 17.13
N GLU A 142 14.46 -14.64 16.77
CA GLU A 142 15.61 -14.46 15.90
C GLU A 142 15.18 -14.57 14.43
N PHE A 143 15.91 -13.87 13.57
CA PHE A 143 15.67 -13.94 12.13
C PHE A 143 15.92 -15.36 11.61
N PRO A 144 14.92 -16.03 11.02
CA PRO A 144 15.05 -17.45 10.64
C PRO A 144 15.94 -17.69 9.41
N GLY A 145 16.35 -16.65 8.70
CA GLY A 145 17.19 -16.75 7.51
C GLY A 145 18.70 -16.70 7.76
N LYS A 146 19.11 -16.80 9.01
CA LYS A 146 20.54 -16.83 9.35
C LYS A 146 21.12 -18.21 9.15
#